data_9393d2d6d56673490c905215830036a8
#
_entry.id   9393d2d6d56673490c905215830036a8
#
_cell.length_a   1.000
_cell.length_b   1.000
_cell.length_c   1.000
_cell.angle_alpha   90.00
_cell.angle_beta   90.00
_cell.angle_gamma   90.00
#
_symmetry.space_group_name_H-M   'P 1'
#
loop_
_entity.id
_entity.type
_entity.pdbx_description
1 polymer ?
#
loop_
_entity_poly.entity_id
_entity_poly.type
_entity_poly.pdbx_seq_one_letter_code
_entity_poly.pdbx_strand_id
1 'polypeptide(L)'
;MKRKLFLLTAIILSFSLFLTACKQGEIDEAKAKEIALNYVNNMFDANETQASVEQDQTEYYRDETGALVTSGDGNSSLERLYFVRVPEETSIIQYEVAILGSTGEVLYASRGTSSIRLTDAQKKQAEAFYVETSEWEDLHVSAMQSLRQACFDWAKTKLDESRPVVLDANRGEMPGVKQRQFGHSFYVVTRDGRVYSVSMQWPSMQVMSIEVIHAK
;
A
#
# COMPACT_ATOMS: atom_id res chain seq x y z
N MET A 1 6.36 46.37 38.39
CA MET A 1 7.08 46.01 37.14
C MET A 1 7.72 44.61 37.16
N LYS A 2 8.16 44.05 38.28
CA LYS A 2 8.85 42.74 38.34
C LYS A 2 7.98 41.50 37.96
N ARG A 3 6.65 41.53 38.21
CA ARG A 3 5.74 40.40 37.89
C ARG A 3 5.46 40.23 36.38
N LYS A 4 5.47 41.31 35.59
CA LYS A 4 5.25 41.23 34.14
C LYS A 4 6.48 40.70 33.38
N LEU A 5 7.67 40.90 33.92
CA LEU A 5 8.91 40.39 33.34
C LEU A 5 9.03 38.88 33.50
N PHE A 6 8.54 38.32 34.61
CA PHE A 6 8.57 36.85 34.86
C PHE A 6 7.59 36.09 33.95
N LEU A 7 6.45 36.70 33.60
CA LEU A 7 5.49 36.07 32.69
C LEU A 7 6.00 36.06 31.24
N LEU A 8 6.73 37.09 30.83
CA LEU A 8 7.29 37.17 29.49
C LEU A 8 8.44 36.17 29.30
N THR A 9 9.28 35.97 30.32
CA THR A 9 10.37 34.96 30.27
C THR A 9 9.82 33.53 30.27
N ALA A 10 8.73 33.24 30.98
CA ALA A 10 8.10 31.92 30.99
C ALA A 10 7.47 31.59 29.63
N ILE A 11 6.87 32.57 28.94
CA ILE A 11 6.29 32.35 27.59
C ILE A 11 7.39 32.18 26.55
N ILE A 12 8.52 32.87 26.64
CA ILE A 12 9.64 32.71 25.71
C ILE A 12 10.32 31.35 25.92
N LEU A 13 10.45 30.87 27.18
CA LEU A 13 11.01 29.53 27.45
C LEU A 13 10.08 28.40 26.98
N SER A 14 8.76 28.55 27.08
CA SER A 14 7.82 27.55 26.57
C SER A 14 7.79 27.51 25.04
N PHE A 15 7.97 28.66 24.39
CA PHE A 15 8.04 28.73 22.91
C PHE A 15 9.36 28.15 22.35
N SER A 16 10.48 28.30 23.09
CA SER A 16 11.75 27.71 22.67
C SER A 16 11.81 26.19 22.88
N LEU A 17 11.02 25.62 23.78
CA LEU A 17 10.86 24.17 23.94
C LEU A 17 10.00 23.54 22.81
N PHE A 18 9.11 24.31 22.17
CA PHE A 18 8.35 23.85 21.01
C PHE A 18 9.15 23.91 19.71
N LEU A 19 10.18 24.75 19.61
CA LEU A 19 11.01 24.88 18.40
C LEU A 19 12.15 23.84 18.31
N THR A 20 12.44 23.13 19.40
CA THR A 20 13.44 22.03 19.39
C THR A 20 12.84 20.65 19.10
N ALA A 21 11.50 20.55 18.94
CA ALA A 21 10.81 19.28 18.66
C ALA A 21 10.55 19.01 17.18
N CYS A 22 11.08 19.78 16.26
CA CYS A 22 10.98 19.54 14.83
C CYS A 22 12.33 19.19 14.17
N LYS A 23 13.11 18.29 14.76
CA LYS A 23 13.80 17.30 13.96
C LYS A 23 12.74 16.24 13.67
N GLN A 24 12.25 16.18 12.45
CA GLN A 24 11.59 14.99 11.95
C GLN A 24 12.60 13.86 12.13
N GLY A 25 12.57 13.22 13.30
CA GLY A 25 13.35 12.04 13.59
C GLY A 25 12.73 10.88 12.84
N GLU A 26 13.54 9.90 12.48
CA GLU A 26 13.06 8.60 12.03
C GLU A 26 11.90 8.14 12.91
N ILE A 27 10.88 7.53 12.29
CA ILE A 27 9.81 6.88 13.04
C ILE A 27 10.38 5.70 13.82
N ASP A 28 9.77 5.39 14.96
CA ASP A 28 10.09 4.19 15.71
C ASP A 28 9.18 3.01 15.33
N GLU A 29 9.47 1.82 15.86
CA GLU A 29 8.68 0.61 15.60
C GLU A 29 7.22 0.75 16.03
N ALA A 30 6.94 1.45 17.12
CA ALA A 30 5.56 1.66 17.58
C ALA A 30 4.77 2.48 16.58
N LYS A 31 5.39 3.52 16.04
CA LYS A 31 4.80 4.36 14.99
C LYS A 31 4.65 3.62 13.67
N ALA A 32 5.63 2.76 13.31
CA ALA A 32 5.53 1.91 12.12
C ALA A 32 4.33 0.96 12.21
N LYS A 33 4.10 0.31 13.36
CA LYS A 33 2.93 -0.54 13.59
C LYS A 33 1.61 0.22 13.48
N GLU A 34 1.54 1.41 14.08
CA GLU A 34 0.36 2.28 13.97
C GLU A 34 0.05 2.66 12.51
N ILE A 35 1.08 3.05 11.76
CA ILE A 35 0.94 3.39 10.33
C ILE A 35 0.44 2.17 9.55
N ALA A 36 1.05 0.99 9.75
CA ALA A 36 0.66 -0.23 9.05
C ALA A 36 -0.79 -0.61 9.33
N LEU A 37 -1.22 -0.60 10.60
CA LEU A 37 -2.61 -0.90 10.98
C LEU A 37 -3.59 0.07 10.33
N ASN A 38 -3.32 1.37 10.41
CA ASN A 38 -4.17 2.38 9.79
C ASN A 38 -4.24 2.21 8.27
N TYR A 39 -3.11 1.92 7.63
CA TYR A 39 -3.05 1.71 6.19
C TYR A 39 -3.84 0.47 5.76
N VAL A 40 -3.61 -0.68 6.41
CA VAL A 40 -4.29 -1.95 6.12
C VAL A 40 -5.80 -1.80 6.32
N ASN A 41 -6.23 -1.25 7.46
CA ASN A 41 -7.65 -1.06 7.76
C ASN A 41 -8.33 -0.13 6.75
N ASN A 42 -7.65 0.93 6.32
CA ASN A 42 -8.22 1.86 5.35
C ASN A 42 -8.21 1.32 3.92
N MET A 43 -7.06 0.81 3.44
CA MET A 43 -6.88 0.48 2.03
C MET A 43 -7.48 -0.87 1.64
N PHE A 44 -7.52 -1.83 2.57
CA PHE A 44 -8.04 -3.19 2.32
C PHE A 44 -9.39 -3.47 2.98
N ASP A 45 -10.02 -2.46 3.61
CA ASP A 45 -11.26 -2.62 4.40
C ASP A 45 -11.13 -3.71 5.48
N ALA A 46 -9.96 -3.80 6.09
CA ALA A 46 -9.68 -4.70 7.20
C ALA A 46 -10.15 -4.10 8.53
N ASN A 47 -10.12 -4.89 9.59
CA ASN A 47 -10.42 -4.45 10.96
C ASN A 47 -9.40 -5.06 11.92
N GLU A 48 -8.12 -4.90 11.61
CA GLU A 48 -7.03 -5.48 12.35
C GLU A 48 -6.59 -4.59 13.50
N THR A 49 -6.16 -5.22 14.60
CA THR A 49 -5.79 -4.51 15.83
C THR A 49 -4.35 -4.81 16.28
N GLN A 50 -3.69 -5.75 15.63
CA GLN A 50 -2.34 -6.18 15.99
C GLN A 50 -1.39 -6.07 14.81
N ALA A 51 -0.15 -5.70 15.09
CA ALA A 51 0.92 -5.67 14.11
C ALA A 51 2.26 -6.01 14.76
N SER A 52 3.15 -6.63 14.00
CA SER A 52 4.52 -6.93 14.40
C SER A 52 5.50 -6.37 13.37
N VAL A 53 6.61 -5.81 13.84
CA VAL A 53 7.73 -5.44 12.96
C VAL A 53 8.61 -6.65 12.78
N GLU A 54 8.94 -6.98 11.53
CA GLU A 54 9.98 -7.94 11.23
C GLU A 54 11.34 -7.24 11.22
N GLN A 55 12.33 -7.90 11.79
CA GLN A 55 13.70 -7.44 11.68
C GLN A 55 14.23 -7.84 10.29
N ASP A 56 14.30 -6.90 9.38
CA ASP A 56 15.08 -7.06 8.16
C ASP A 56 16.50 -6.57 8.42
N GLN A 57 17.47 -7.39 8.04
CA GLN A 57 18.90 -7.06 8.13
C GLN A 57 19.41 -6.42 6.81
N THR A 58 18.55 -6.26 5.82
CA THR A 58 18.92 -5.68 4.54
C THR A 58 19.11 -4.18 4.70
N GLU A 59 20.28 -3.70 4.33
CA GLU A 59 20.55 -2.28 4.24
C GLU A 59 20.01 -1.75 2.92
N TYR A 60 19.22 -0.69 3.03
CA TYR A 60 18.69 0.03 1.87
C TYR A 60 19.36 1.40 1.80
N TYR A 61 19.59 1.86 0.59
CA TYR A 61 20.23 3.15 0.34
C TYR A 61 19.38 3.95 -0.64
N ARG A 62 19.37 5.26 -0.45
CA ARG A 62 18.78 6.17 -1.41
C ARG A 62 19.88 6.71 -2.29
N ASP A 63 19.84 6.41 -3.57
CA ASP A 63 20.79 6.88 -4.55
C ASP A 63 20.60 8.37 -4.92
N GLU A 64 21.46 8.92 -5.77
CA GLU A 64 21.39 10.32 -6.23
C GLU A 64 20.08 10.65 -6.98
N THR A 65 19.40 9.64 -7.52
CA THR A 65 18.09 9.81 -8.20
C THR A 65 16.92 9.73 -7.23
N GLY A 66 17.17 9.39 -5.95
CA GLY A 66 16.17 9.16 -4.93
C GLY A 66 15.60 7.74 -4.94
N ALA A 67 16.10 6.82 -5.77
CA ALA A 67 15.68 5.44 -5.79
C ALA A 67 16.24 4.65 -4.62
N LEU A 68 15.46 3.67 -4.11
CA LEU A 68 15.93 2.73 -3.08
C LEU A 68 16.68 1.58 -3.75
N VAL A 69 17.91 1.34 -3.30
CA VAL A 69 18.80 0.28 -3.79
C VAL A 69 19.38 -0.51 -2.61
N THR A 70 19.78 -1.75 -2.84
CA THR A 70 20.37 -2.62 -1.80
C THR A 70 21.92 -2.54 -1.76
N SER A 71 22.52 -1.76 -2.64
CA SER A 71 23.97 -1.50 -2.63
C SER A 71 24.19 0.00 -2.72
N GLY A 72 24.78 0.58 -1.67
CA GLY A 72 25.13 1.99 -1.64
C GLY A 72 26.49 2.23 -2.28
N ASP A 73 26.63 3.39 -2.92
CA ASP A 73 27.91 3.99 -3.29
C ASP A 73 28.26 5.13 -2.33
N GLY A 74 29.39 5.81 -2.54
CA GLY A 74 29.84 6.86 -1.63
C GLY A 74 28.94 8.11 -1.55
N ASN A 75 27.92 8.21 -2.42
CA ASN A 75 26.99 9.33 -2.51
C ASN A 75 25.57 8.94 -2.05
N SER A 76 25.33 7.65 -1.76
CA SER A 76 24.02 7.18 -1.31
C SER A 76 23.86 7.34 0.21
N SER A 77 22.66 7.68 0.66
CA SER A 77 22.31 7.76 2.08
C SER A 77 21.62 6.48 2.54
N LEU A 78 22.04 5.97 3.72
CA LEU A 78 21.39 4.83 4.35
C LEU A 78 19.93 5.17 4.68
N GLU A 79 19.03 4.27 4.32
CA GLU A 79 17.60 4.40 4.57
C GLU A 79 17.09 3.19 5.36
N ARG A 80 16.27 3.44 6.36
CA ARG A 80 15.66 2.38 7.16
C ARG A 80 14.30 2.03 6.58
N LEU A 81 14.05 0.73 6.37
CA LEU A 81 12.72 0.23 6.07
C LEU A 81 12.19 -0.59 7.26
N TYR A 82 10.92 -0.40 7.57
CA TYR A 82 10.17 -1.24 8.47
C TYR A 82 9.28 -2.18 7.66
N PHE A 83 9.49 -3.48 7.83
CA PHE A 83 8.57 -4.50 7.33
C PHE A 83 7.63 -4.88 8.45
N VAL A 84 6.36 -4.58 8.27
CA VAL A 84 5.33 -4.78 9.29
C VAL A 84 4.36 -5.84 8.82
N ARG A 85 4.19 -6.88 9.63
CA ARG A 85 3.13 -7.88 9.45
C ARG A 85 1.92 -7.52 10.28
N VAL A 86 0.78 -7.55 9.64
CA VAL A 86 -0.52 -7.37 10.27
C VAL A 86 -1.28 -8.69 10.13
N PRO A 87 -1.44 -9.48 11.22
CA PRO A 87 -2.15 -10.75 11.17
C PRO A 87 -3.64 -10.51 10.98
N GLU A 88 -4.26 -11.31 10.10
CA GLU A 88 -5.71 -11.38 10.01
C GLU A 88 -6.22 -12.34 11.10
N GLU A 89 -7.16 -11.91 11.97
CA GLU A 89 -7.60 -12.66 13.17
C GLU A 89 -8.15 -14.07 12.87
N THR A 90 -8.62 -14.32 11.67
CA THR A 90 -9.31 -15.57 11.31
C THR A 90 -8.56 -16.46 10.33
N SER A 91 -7.36 -16.08 9.91
CA SER A 91 -6.64 -16.84 8.88
C SER A 91 -5.13 -16.81 9.07
N ILE A 92 -4.46 -17.76 8.41
CA ILE A 92 -2.99 -17.87 8.32
C ILE A 92 -2.39 -16.65 7.57
N ILE A 93 -3.21 -15.70 7.13
CA ILE A 93 -2.81 -14.66 6.20
C ILE A 93 -2.50 -13.38 6.92
N GLN A 94 -1.47 -12.81 6.42
CA GLN A 94 -0.89 -11.61 6.94
C GLN A 94 -0.91 -10.57 5.83
N TYR A 95 -1.18 -9.35 6.22
CA TYR A 95 -0.78 -8.22 5.39
C TYR A 95 0.69 -7.94 5.66
N GLU A 96 1.40 -7.59 4.61
CA GLU A 96 2.79 -7.13 4.68
C GLU A 96 2.83 -5.68 4.24
N VAL A 97 3.47 -4.82 5.04
CA VAL A 97 3.57 -3.38 4.77
C VAL A 97 5.02 -2.95 4.89
N ALA A 98 5.56 -2.34 3.85
CA ALA A 98 6.89 -1.72 3.85
C ALA A 98 6.76 -0.20 4.05
N ILE A 99 7.44 0.33 5.06
CA ILE A 99 7.34 1.72 5.50
C ILE A 99 8.72 2.34 5.57
N LEU A 100 8.87 3.52 4.98
CA LEU A 100 10.10 4.29 5.01
C LEU A 100 10.33 4.88 6.41
N GLY A 101 11.45 4.57 7.02
CA GLY A 101 11.77 4.98 8.39
C GLY A 101 11.93 6.49 8.55
N SER A 102 12.48 7.15 7.55
CA SER A 102 12.72 8.60 7.56
C SER A 102 11.45 9.44 7.50
N THR A 103 10.38 8.95 6.85
CA THR A 103 9.17 9.72 6.59
C THR A 103 7.89 9.09 7.12
N GLY A 104 7.87 7.77 7.36
CA GLY A 104 6.66 7.00 7.63
C GLY A 104 5.81 6.75 6.39
N GLU A 105 6.32 7.00 5.19
CA GLU A 105 5.61 6.73 3.94
C GLU A 105 5.50 5.22 3.72
N VAL A 106 4.30 4.76 3.35
CA VAL A 106 4.05 3.38 2.94
C VAL A 106 4.45 3.24 1.48
N LEU A 107 5.46 2.42 1.22
CA LEU A 107 5.95 2.15 -0.13
C LEU A 107 5.21 0.99 -0.80
N TYR A 108 4.85 0.00 0.00
CA TYR A 108 4.21 -1.21 -0.46
C TYR A 108 3.32 -1.79 0.62
N ALA A 109 2.19 -2.35 0.22
CA ALA A 109 1.37 -3.18 1.07
C ALA A 109 0.75 -4.31 0.26
N SER A 110 0.69 -5.51 0.83
CA SER A 110 0.06 -6.66 0.20
C SER A 110 -0.79 -7.45 1.18
N ARG A 111 -1.70 -8.21 0.60
CA ARG A 111 -2.55 -9.19 1.28
C ARG A 111 -2.25 -10.58 0.74
N GLY A 112 -2.14 -11.57 1.60
CA GLY A 112 -1.98 -12.97 1.20
C GLY A 112 -3.18 -13.49 0.38
N THR A 113 -2.92 -14.16 -0.74
CA THR A 113 -3.98 -14.61 -1.69
C THR A 113 -4.91 -15.65 -1.13
N SER A 114 -4.46 -16.45 -0.16
CA SER A 114 -5.24 -17.53 0.46
C SER A 114 -6.39 -17.04 1.37
N SER A 115 -6.46 -15.71 1.65
CA SER A 115 -7.48 -15.12 2.54
C SER A 115 -8.79 -14.78 1.85
N ILE A 116 -8.79 -14.70 0.55
CA ILE A 116 -9.97 -14.27 -0.16
C ILE A 116 -11.01 -15.37 -0.20
N ARG A 117 -12.04 -15.22 0.62
CA ARG A 117 -13.20 -16.11 0.59
C ARG A 117 -14.16 -15.60 -0.47
N LEU A 118 -14.33 -16.39 -1.53
CA LEU A 118 -15.33 -16.12 -2.54
C LEU A 118 -16.74 -16.40 -2.00
N THR A 119 -17.66 -15.52 -2.29
CA THR A 119 -19.11 -15.78 -2.13
C THR A 119 -19.54 -16.88 -3.11
N ASP A 120 -20.71 -17.47 -2.87
CA ASP A 120 -21.22 -18.53 -3.77
C ASP A 120 -21.50 -18.01 -5.19
N ALA A 121 -21.87 -16.74 -5.33
CA ALA A 121 -22.01 -16.10 -6.63
C ALA A 121 -20.65 -15.97 -7.34
N GLN A 122 -19.60 -15.56 -6.63
CA GLN A 122 -18.25 -15.46 -7.17
C GLN A 122 -17.65 -16.82 -7.52
N LYS A 123 -17.95 -17.86 -6.72
CA LYS A 123 -17.56 -19.24 -7.06
C LYS A 123 -18.19 -19.68 -8.38
N LYS A 124 -19.50 -19.44 -8.56
CA LYS A 124 -20.18 -19.74 -9.82
C LYS A 124 -19.59 -18.95 -10.99
N GLN A 125 -19.23 -17.69 -10.80
CA GLN A 125 -18.53 -16.89 -11.79
C GLN A 125 -17.17 -17.51 -12.17
N ALA A 126 -16.39 -17.91 -11.17
CA ALA A 126 -15.09 -18.58 -11.38
C ALA A 126 -15.24 -19.94 -12.09
N GLU A 127 -16.29 -20.68 -11.81
CA GLU A 127 -16.61 -21.96 -12.47
C GLU A 127 -16.99 -21.75 -13.94
N ALA A 128 -17.81 -20.73 -14.24
CA ALA A 128 -18.17 -20.40 -15.62
C ALA A 128 -16.97 -19.99 -16.48
N PHE A 129 -15.98 -19.34 -15.88
CA PHE A 129 -14.75 -18.93 -16.56
C PHE A 129 -13.85 -20.11 -16.99
N TYR A 130 -14.09 -21.29 -16.45
CA TYR A 130 -13.29 -22.48 -16.70
C TYR A 130 -13.75 -23.31 -17.92
N VAL A 131 -14.81 -22.90 -18.59
CA VAL A 131 -15.33 -23.64 -19.74
C VAL A 131 -14.39 -23.47 -20.93
N GLU A 132 -13.90 -24.59 -21.47
CA GLU A 132 -13.09 -24.65 -22.71
C GLU A 132 -13.98 -24.29 -23.93
N THR A 133 -14.37 -23.03 -24.06
CA THR A 133 -15.23 -22.63 -25.18
C THR A 133 -14.62 -21.44 -25.94
N SER A 134 -15.13 -21.22 -27.14
CA SER A 134 -14.88 -20.04 -27.96
C SER A 134 -15.30 -18.70 -27.27
N GLU A 135 -15.99 -18.77 -26.16
CA GLU A 135 -16.43 -17.64 -25.34
C GLU A 135 -15.38 -17.17 -24.34
N TRP A 136 -14.21 -17.85 -24.25
CA TRP A 136 -13.18 -17.52 -23.28
C TRP A 136 -12.66 -16.08 -23.42
N GLU A 137 -12.47 -15.63 -24.64
CA GLU A 137 -12.00 -14.25 -24.93
C GLU A 137 -12.99 -13.21 -24.43
N ASP A 138 -14.28 -13.41 -24.66
CA ASP A 138 -15.33 -12.50 -24.20
C ASP A 138 -15.44 -12.46 -22.68
N LEU A 139 -15.36 -13.63 -22.03
CA LEU A 139 -15.35 -13.74 -20.57
C LEU A 139 -14.11 -13.05 -19.97
N HIS A 140 -12.96 -13.22 -20.59
CA HIS A 140 -11.73 -12.57 -20.16
C HIS A 140 -11.81 -11.04 -20.28
N VAL A 141 -12.27 -10.53 -21.42
CA VAL A 141 -12.49 -9.08 -21.63
C VAL A 141 -13.45 -8.51 -20.59
N SER A 142 -14.56 -9.20 -20.34
CA SER A 142 -15.55 -8.80 -19.35
C SER A 142 -14.97 -8.79 -17.91
N ALA A 143 -14.18 -9.80 -17.56
CA ALA A 143 -13.49 -9.88 -16.26
C ALA A 143 -12.49 -8.73 -16.09
N MET A 144 -11.70 -8.43 -17.12
CA MET A 144 -10.74 -7.32 -17.12
C MET A 144 -11.43 -5.95 -17.00
N GLN A 145 -12.53 -5.73 -17.71
CA GLN A 145 -13.33 -4.51 -17.58
C GLN A 145 -13.88 -4.35 -16.15
N SER A 146 -14.36 -5.45 -15.55
CA SER A 146 -14.86 -5.45 -14.19
C SER A 146 -13.77 -5.14 -13.16
N LEU A 147 -12.57 -5.70 -13.33
CA LEU A 147 -11.41 -5.39 -12.49
C LEU A 147 -10.99 -3.92 -12.63
N ARG A 148 -10.92 -3.41 -13.86
CA ARG A 148 -10.60 -2.01 -14.11
C ARG A 148 -11.60 -1.06 -13.46
N GLN A 149 -12.90 -1.36 -13.57
CA GLN A 149 -13.94 -0.56 -12.92
C GLN A 149 -13.82 -0.62 -11.39
N ALA A 150 -13.58 -1.81 -10.83
CA ALA A 150 -13.36 -1.96 -9.40
C ALA A 150 -12.12 -1.18 -8.91
N CYS A 151 -11.02 -1.19 -9.68
CA CYS A 151 -9.83 -0.41 -9.39
C CYS A 151 -10.11 1.10 -9.43
N PHE A 152 -10.88 1.55 -10.41
CA PHE A 152 -11.30 2.95 -10.52
C PHE A 152 -12.14 3.39 -9.30
N ASP A 153 -13.13 2.58 -8.90
CA ASP A 153 -14.00 2.88 -7.77
C ASP A 153 -13.23 2.85 -6.44
N TRP A 154 -12.30 1.90 -6.30
CA TRP A 154 -11.38 1.85 -5.17
C TRP A 154 -10.51 3.12 -5.10
N ALA A 155 -9.90 3.53 -6.20
CA ALA A 155 -9.06 4.73 -6.23
C ALA A 155 -9.84 6.00 -5.87
N LYS A 156 -11.08 6.14 -6.37
CA LYS A 156 -11.96 7.26 -5.98
C LYS A 156 -12.22 7.30 -4.48
N THR A 157 -12.43 6.14 -3.88
CA THR A 157 -12.84 6.04 -2.47
C THR A 157 -11.65 6.11 -1.53
N LYS A 158 -10.57 5.39 -1.87
CA LYS A 158 -9.43 5.18 -0.95
C LYS A 158 -8.32 6.21 -1.10
N LEU A 159 -8.13 6.74 -2.31
CA LEU A 159 -7.14 7.79 -2.57
C LEU A 159 -7.76 9.20 -2.59
N ASP A 160 -9.07 9.30 -2.30
CA ASP A 160 -9.85 10.57 -2.39
C ASP A 160 -9.66 11.27 -3.75
N GLU A 161 -9.54 10.49 -4.83
CA GLU A 161 -9.26 10.99 -6.17
C GLU A 161 -10.55 11.01 -7.01
N SER A 162 -11.04 12.20 -7.29
CA SER A 162 -12.31 12.36 -8.02
C SER A 162 -12.27 11.86 -9.46
N ARG A 163 -11.09 11.85 -10.09
CA ARG A 163 -10.87 11.45 -11.49
C ARG A 163 -9.56 10.67 -11.64
N PRO A 164 -9.44 9.47 -11.06
CA PRO A 164 -8.25 8.66 -11.21
C PRO A 164 -8.09 8.22 -12.67
N VAL A 165 -6.85 8.21 -13.16
CA VAL A 165 -6.52 7.56 -14.43
C VAL A 165 -6.07 6.15 -14.13
N VAL A 166 -6.78 5.16 -14.66
CA VAL A 166 -6.49 3.74 -14.46
C VAL A 166 -6.00 3.14 -15.78
N LEU A 167 -4.74 2.71 -15.80
CA LEU A 167 -4.07 2.13 -16.96
C LEU A 167 -3.70 0.67 -16.66
N ASP A 168 -3.75 -0.19 -17.68
CA ASP A 168 -3.26 -1.56 -17.53
C ASP A 168 -1.76 -1.56 -17.31
N ALA A 169 -1.30 -2.21 -16.27
CA ALA A 169 0.13 -2.30 -15.94
C ALA A 169 0.82 -3.40 -16.71
N ASN A 170 0.42 -3.88 -17.79
CA ASN A 170 1.01 -4.86 -18.72
C ASN A 170 2.02 -5.86 -18.08
N ARG A 171 1.86 -6.12 -16.77
CA ARG A 171 2.68 -7.02 -15.97
C ARG A 171 2.04 -8.40 -15.79
N GLY A 172 0.89 -8.59 -16.41
CA GLY A 172 0.14 -9.83 -16.26
C GLY A 172 0.51 -10.84 -17.32
N GLU A 173 1.05 -11.98 -16.92
CA GLU A 173 0.80 -13.19 -17.69
C GLU A 173 -0.71 -13.32 -17.82
N MET A 174 -1.20 -13.50 -19.05
CA MET A 174 -2.60 -13.86 -19.25
C MET A 174 -2.91 -15.06 -18.35
N PRO A 175 -3.95 -15.01 -17.53
CA PRO A 175 -4.31 -16.15 -16.71
C PRO A 175 -4.49 -17.36 -17.63
N GLY A 176 -3.77 -18.43 -17.34
CA GLY A 176 -3.95 -19.67 -18.07
C GLY A 176 -5.42 -20.09 -17.95
N VAL A 177 -5.96 -20.72 -18.99
CA VAL A 177 -7.35 -21.20 -19.10
C VAL A 177 -7.82 -22.02 -17.89
N LYS A 178 -6.90 -22.47 -17.03
CA LYS A 178 -7.16 -23.30 -15.84
C LYS A 178 -7.31 -22.54 -14.53
N GLN A 179 -7.11 -21.21 -14.53
CA GLN A 179 -7.17 -20.45 -13.28
C GLN A 179 -8.56 -19.91 -13.02
N ARG A 180 -9.22 -20.44 -11.98
CA ARG A 180 -10.53 -19.98 -11.52
C ARG A 180 -10.50 -18.62 -10.83
N GLN A 181 -9.31 -18.15 -10.47
CA GLN A 181 -9.05 -16.85 -9.88
C GLN A 181 -7.75 -16.32 -10.47
N PHE A 182 -7.70 -15.05 -10.78
CA PHE A 182 -6.49 -14.42 -11.28
C PHE A 182 -6.36 -12.99 -10.75
N GLY A 183 -5.12 -12.53 -10.66
CA GLY A 183 -4.80 -11.15 -10.34
C GLY A 183 -4.42 -10.36 -11.59
N HIS A 184 -4.78 -9.08 -11.60
CA HIS A 184 -4.29 -8.15 -12.60
C HIS A 184 -3.88 -6.84 -11.93
N SER A 185 -2.82 -6.24 -12.44
CA SER A 185 -2.28 -4.97 -11.91
C SER A 185 -2.64 -3.81 -12.83
N PHE A 186 -2.95 -2.69 -12.20
CA PHE A 186 -3.24 -1.43 -12.87
C PHE A 186 -2.31 -0.34 -12.33
N TYR A 187 -1.90 0.59 -13.18
CA TYR A 187 -1.36 1.86 -12.74
C TYR A 187 -2.49 2.83 -12.48
N VAL A 188 -2.52 3.41 -11.28
CA VAL A 188 -3.44 4.47 -10.89
C VAL A 188 -2.66 5.75 -10.77
N VAL A 189 -2.99 6.74 -11.60
CA VAL A 189 -2.38 8.06 -11.57
C VAL A 189 -3.37 9.03 -10.94
N THR A 190 -2.91 9.70 -9.88
CA THR A 190 -3.69 10.72 -9.16
C THR A 190 -3.40 12.12 -9.71
N ARG A 191 -4.28 13.08 -9.41
CA ARG A 191 -4.16 14.46 -9.90
C ARG A 191 -2.88 15.16 -9.44
N ASP A 192 -2.36 14.82 -8.26
CA ASP A 192 -1.11 15.35 -7.73
C ASP A 192 0.14 14.70 -8.34
N GLY A 193 -0.05 13.80 -9.31
CA GLY A 193 1.02 13.15 -10.07
C GLY A 193 1.59 11.90 -9.42
N ARG A 194 1.05 11.44 -8.28
CA ARG A 194 1.46 10.16 -7.71
C ARG A 194 0.96 9.00 -8.56
N VAL A 195 1.79 7.97 -8.64
CA VAL A 195 1.47 6.75 -9.38
C VAL A 195 1.50 5.57 -8.41
N TYR A 196 0.44 4.78 -8.45
CA TYR A 196 0.32 3.55 -7.68
C TYR A 196 0.21 2.35 -8.63
N SER A 197 0.89 1.25 -8.31
CA SER A 197 0.61 -0.05 -8.90
C SER A 197 -0.36 -0.78 -7.99
N VAL A 198 -1.56 -1.05 -8.47
CA VAL A 198 -2.63 -1.69 -7.68
C VAL A 198 -2.97 -3.02 -8.32
N SER A 199 -2.74 -4.11 -7.59
CA SER A 199 -3.15 -5.46 -8.03
C SER A 199 -4.51 -5.80 -7.44
N MET A 200 -5.39 -6.31 -8.29
CA MET A 200 -6.73 -6.75 -7.90
C MET A 200 -6.97 -8.19 -8.32
N GLN A 201 -7.80 -8.89 -7.57
CA GLN A 201 -8.12 -10.29 -7.85
C GLN A 201 -9.55 -10.44 -8.37
N TRP A 202 -9.68 -11.14 -9.49
CA TRP A 202 -10.98 -11.60 -10.00
C TRP A 202 -11.28 -13.03 -9.46
N PRO A 203 -12.53 -13.38 -9.15
CA PRO A 203 -13.75 -12.58 -9.23
C PRO A 203 -14.11 -11.84 -7.94
N SER A 204 -13.22 -11.81 -6.94
CA SER A 204 -13.48 -11.14 -5.65
C SER A 204 -13.54 -9.61 -5.76
N MET A 205 -12.88 -9.04 -6.77
CA MET A 205 -12.68 -7.59 -6.95
C MET A 205 -11.93 -6.94 -5.78
N GLN A 206 -11.17 -7.72 -5.02
CA GLN A 206 -10.42 -7.21 -3.87
C GLN A 206 -9.02 -6.80 -4.27
N VAL A 207 -8.52 -5.78 -3.61
CA VAL A 207 -7.12 -5.34 -3.72
C VAL A 207 -6.22 -6.37 -3.05
N MET A 208 -5.17 -6.76 -3.77
CA MET A 208 -4.15 -7.70 -3.32
C MET A 208 -2.85 -7.01 -2.93
N SER A 209 -2.47 -5.99 -3.68
CA SER A 209 -1.28 -5.19 -3.35
C SER A 209 -1.42 -3.76 -3.86
N ILE A 210 -0.71 -2.88 -3.18
CA ILE A 210 -0.58 -1.47 -3.51
C ILE A 210 0.90 -1.14 -3.38
N GLU A 211 1.49 -0.59 -4.42
CA GLU A 211 2.88 -0.14 -4.46
C GLU A 211 2.92 1.30 -4.94
N VAL A 212 3.65 2.15 -4.23
CA VAL A 212 3.90 3.53 -4.67
C VAL A 212 5.03 3.51 -5.69
N ILE A 213 4.74 3.96 -6.89
CA ILE A 213 5.72 4.07 -7.97
C ILE A 213 6.26 5.50 -7.94
N HIS A 214 7.50 5.65 -7.51
CA HIS A 214 8.18 6.93 -7.61
C HIS A 214 8.54 7.18 -9.08
N ALA A 215 7.97 8.24 -9.67
CA ALA A 215 8.40 8.71 -10.99
C ALA A 215 9.86 9.18 -10.88
N LYS A 216 10.71 8.64 -11.75
CA LYS A 216 12.09 9.10 -11.89
C LYS A 216 12.14 10.46 -12.59
#